data_8ee36eb9e4d5889a5ff49d6c2c107162
#
_entry.id   8ee36eb9e4d5889a5ff49d6c2c107162
#
_cell.length_a   1.000
_cell.length_b   1.000
_cell.length_c   1.000
_cell.angle_alpha   90.00
_cell.angle_beta   90.00
_cell.angle_gamma   90.00
#
_symmetry.space_group_name_H-M   'P 1'
#
loop_
_entity.id
_entity.type
_entity.pdbx_description
1 polymer ?
#
loop_
_entity_poly.entity_id
_entity_poly.type
_entity_poly.pdbx_seq_one_letter_code
_entity_poly.pdbx_strand_id
1 'polypeptide(L)'
;MIKNKFLAVGVMSGTSMDGIDISLILSDGKKSYKHIKSKFYSYKKSTKTILSKLVDSFSVSKHSLALIISTEELVTFEYITALKNFLKDQSLSNIDLIALHGQTVFHDPINKSSIQLCDELKIKSSLKLPIVSDFRQKDLSLGGQGAPLTPIFHQLLTQKLKITPPVCFVNIGGISNITVIDDQKYIYAYDTGPGMCLLDQYMVLKKKINFDKGGKHSLKGTVNSKILKKLMTDKYFLKKKNKSLDRNYFSLNSFMKLNFNDACATISAFTAHTIIKEANRFNAKYLIVSGGGSKNKYVIKLMQETFRGKLSTADHLNLNSD
;
A
#
# COMPACT_ATOMS: atom_id res chain seq x y z
N MET A 1 19.81 33.01 0.84
CA MET A 1 19.05 32.50 -0.32
C MET A 1 18.09 31.42 0.15
N ILE A 2 16.81 31.51 -0.18
CA ILE A 2 15.82 30.46 0.14
C ILE A 2 16.15 29.25 -0.73
N LYS A 3 16.38 28.10 -0.12
CA LYS A 3 16.68 26.85 -0.81
C LYS A 3 15.46 26.41 -1.63
N ASN A 4 15.59 26.31 -2.95
CA ASN A 4 14.48 25.99 -3.84
C ASN A 4 14.23 24.48 -3.99
N LYS A 5 15.15 23.63 -3.53
CA LYS A 5 15.04 22.16 -3.54
C LYS A 5 15.64 21.57 -2.29
N PHE A 6 15.01 20.55 -1.79
CA PHE A 6 15.36 19.84 -0.56
C PHE A 6 15.80 18.41 -0.89
N LEU A 7 16.91 17.99 -0.29
CA LEU A 7 17.35 16.61 -0.30
C LEU A 7 16.67 15.91 0.89
N ALA A 8 15.65 15.13 0.60
CA ALA A 8 14.78 14.52 1.60
C ALA A 8 14.86 12.99 1.57
N VAL A 9 14.87 12.40 2.76
CA VAL A 9 14.77 10.95 2.96
C VAL A 9 13.34 10.60 3.35
N GLY A 10 12.66 9.81 2.56
CA GLY A 10 11.35 9.24 2.91
C GLY A 10 11.53 7.85 3.52
N VAL A 11 10.81 7.57 4.61
CA VAL A 11 10.87 6.29 5.33
C VAL A 11 9.46 5.80 5.58
N MET A 12 9.14 4.60 5.11
CA MET A 12 7.83 4.00 5.25
C MET A 12 7.90 2.51 5.61
N SER A 13 6.92 2.05 6.38
CA SER A 13 6.62 0.63 6.55
C SER A 13 5.16 0.36 6.27
N GLY A 14 4.91 -0.60 5.40
CA GLY A 14 3.56 -1.00 5.01
C GLY A 14 2.85 -1.85 6.07
N THR A 15 1.53 -2.02 5.91
CA THR A 15 0.70 -2.87 6.78
C THR A 15 1.00 -4.37 6.65
N SER A 16 1.80 -4.79 5.66
CA SER A 16 2.32 -6.14 5.53
C SER A 16 3.35 -6.48 6.62
N MET A 17 3.92 -5.46 7.28
CA MET A 17 4.93 -5.61 8.33
C MET A 17 6.19 -6.37 7.85
N ASP A 18 6.55 -6.22 6.57
CA ASP A 18 7.69 -6.93 5.99
C ASP A 18 9.03 -6.24 6.27
N GLY A 19 9.02 -4.92 6.39
CA GLY A 19 10.23 -4.14 6.61
C GLY A 19 10.03 -2.65 6.37
N ILE A 20 11.12 -1.99 6.07
CA ILE A 20 11.26 -0.54 5.99
C ILE A 20 11.74 -0.17 4.59
N ASP A 21 10.94 0.62 3.89
CA ASP A 21 11.31 1.24 2.62
C ASP A 21 11.93 2.61 2.88
N ILE A 22 13.10 2.84 2.33
CA ILE A 22 13.82 4.12 2.44
C ILE A 22 14.14 4.64 1.05
N SER A 23 13.77 5.87 0.77
CA SER A 23 14.05 6.56 -0.49
C SER A 23 14.69 7.92 -0.26
N LEU A 24 15.68 8.27 -1.08
CA LEU A 24 16.32 9.58 -1.12
C LEU A 24 15.86 10.30 -2.40
N ILE A 25 15.33 11.50 -2.24
CA ILE A 25 14.85 12.34 -3.33
C ILE A 25 15.37 13.77 -3.20
N LEU A 26 15.54 14.43 -4.33
CA LEU A 26 15.68 15.87 -4.41
C LEU A 26 14.38 16.46 -4.94
N SER A 27 13.71 17.34 -4.18
CA SER A 27 12.39 17.86 -4.53
C SER A 27 12.23 19.32 -4.13
N ASP A 28 11.39 20.05 -4.88
CA ASP A 28 10.94 21.40 -4.51
C ASP A 28 9.68 21.38 -3.63
N GLY A 29 9.18 20.17 -3.29
CA GLY A 29 7.95 19.97 -2.53
C GLY A 29 6.65 20.35 -3.26
N LYS A 30 6.72 20.68 -4.57
CA LYS A 30 5.58 21.19 -5.35
C LYS A 30 5.39 20.47 -6.70
N LYS A 31 6.34 20.66 -7.62
CA LYS A 31 6.18 20.24 -9.03
C LYS A 31 7.31 19.35 -9.53
N SER A 32 8.44 19.31 -8.85
CA SER A 32 9.60 18.56 -9.31
C SER A 32 10.16 17.64 -8.23
N TYR A 33 10.55 16.45 -8.67
CA TYR A 33 11.36 15.55 -7.87
C TYR A 33 12.33 14.79 -8.77
N LYS A 34 13.47 14.43 -8.19
CA LYS A 34 14.43 13.50 -8.76
C LYS A 34 14.65 12.38 -7.73
N HIS A 35 14.31 11.16 -8.09
CA HIS A 35 14.67 9.98 -7.32
C HIS A 35 16.18 9.77 -7.43
N ILE A 36 16.86 9.52 -6.32
CA ILE A 36 18.30 9.32 -6.25
C ILE A 36 18.61 7.87 -5.97
N LYS A 37 18.08 7.32 -4.87
CA LYS A 37 18.19 5.90 -4.53
C LYS A 37 17.06 5.46 -3.62
N SER A 38 16.76 4.16 -3.62
CA SER A 38 15.89 3.52 -2.64
C SER A 38 16.46 2.18 -2.20
N LYS A 39 16.04 1.73 -1.03
CA LYS A 39 16.41 0.43 -0.50
C LYS A 39 15.39 -0.07 0.49
N PHE A 40 15.07 -1.35 0.40
CA PHE A 40 14.24 -2.08 1.35
C PHE A 40 15.11 -2.78 2.40
N TYR A 41 14.68 -2.70 3.66
CA TYR A 41 15.30 -3.37 4.80
C TYR A 41 14.25 -4.25 5.49
N SER A 42 14.41 -5.56 5.41
CA SER A 42 13.48 -6.50 6.03
C SER A 42 13.56 -6.43 7.55
N TYR A 43 12.42 -6.40 8.23
CA TYR A 43 12.37 -6.57 9.68
C TYR A 43 12.91 -7.93 10.09
N LYS A 44 13.50 -7.99 11.29
CA LYS A 44 13.85 -9.27 11.93
C LYS A 44 12.60 -10.10 12.19
N LYS A 45 12.76 -11.42 12.18
CA LYS A 45 11.64 -12.35 12.45
C LYS A 45 10.97 -12.09 13.81
N SER A 46 11.76 -11.78 14.84
CA SER A 46 11.26 -11.39 16.16
C SER A 46 10.35 -10.17 16.11
N THR A 47 10.78 -9.12 15.40
CA THR A 47 10.02 -7.86 15.25
C THR A 47 8.71 -8.10 14.51
N LYS A 48 8.72 -8.87 13.42
CA LYS A 48 7.50 -9.27 12.70
C LYS A 48 6.52 -10.00 13.61
N THR A 49 7.02 -10.92 14.45
CA THR A 49 6.17 -11.70 15.36
C THR A 49 5.51 -10.81 16.41
N ILE A 50 6.25 -9.84 16.98
CA ILE A 50 5.72 -8.92 18.00
C ILE A 50 4.73 -7.93 17.36
N LEU A 51 5.04 -7.40 16.18
CA LEU A 51 4.13 -6.53 15.42
C LEU A 51 2.82 -7.23 15.10
N SER A 52 2.86 -8.48 14.63
CA SER A 52 1.65 -9.26 14.38
C SER A 52 0.80 -9.41 15.64
N LYS A 53 1.43 -9.80 16.77
CA LYS A 53 0.73 -9.90 18.06
C LYS A 53 0.08 -8.59 18.49
N LEU A 54 0.77 -7.46 18.30
CA LEU A 54 0.24 -6.15 18.65
C LEU A 54 -0.95 -5.79 17.77
N VAL A 55 -0.85 -5.94 16.45
CA VAL A 55 -1.96 -5.69 15.50
C VAL A 55 -3.18 -6.57 15.82
N ASP A 56 -2.95 -7.87 16.09
CA ASP A 56 -4.02 -8.80 16.48
C ASP A 56 -4.67 -8.37 17.81
N SER A 57 -3.90 -7.82 18.75
CA SER A 57 -4.41 -7.34 20.04
C SER A 57 -5.34 -6.12 19.90
N PHE A 58 -5.09 -5.24 18.93
CA PHE A 58 -5.99 -4.12 18.62
C PHE A 58 -7.32 -4.62 18.07
N SER A 59 -7.34 -5.65 17.22
CA SER A 59 -8.56 -6.20 16.63
C SER A 59 -9.53 -6.78 17.66
N VAL A 60 -9.02 -7.21 18.82
CA VAL A 60 -9.82 -7.78 19.93
C VAL A 60 -9.87 -6.86 21.17
N SER A 61 -9.41 -5.63 21.05
CA SER A 61 -9.35 -4.63 22.14
C SER A 61 -8.60 -5.11 23.40
N LYS A 62 -7.57 -5.94 23.22
CA LYS A 62 -6.76 -6.55 24.32
C LYS A 62 -5.30 -6.10 24.29
N HIS A 63 -5.01 -4.95 23.73
CA HIS A 63 -3.64 -4.41 23.71
C HIS A 63 -3.26 -3.83 25.07
N SER A 64 -1.99 -3.99 25.46
CA SER A 64 -1.43 -3.37 26.65
C SER A 64 -0.47 -2.26 26.27
N LEU A 65 -0.40 -1.22 27.11
CA LEU A 65 0.55 -0.11 26.91
C LEU A 65 2.00 -0.63 26.90
N ALA A 66 2.33 -1.59 27.76
CA ALA A 66 3.66 -2.20 27.80
C ALA A 66 4.03 -2.88 26.46
N LEU A 67 3.07 -3.56 25.81
CA LEU A 67 3.29 -4.17 24.50
C LEU A 67 3.49 -3.11 23.41
N ILE A 68 2.74 -2.01 23.46
CA ILE A 68 2.90 -0.89 22.51
C ILE A 68 4.32 -0.31 22.65
N ILE A 69 4.71 0.08 23.87
CA ILE A 69 6.01 0.71 24.15
C ILE A 69 7.16 -0.23 23.73
N SER A 70 7.14 -1.49 24.14
CA SER A 70 8.22 -2.44 23.79
C SER A 70 8.30 -2.70 22.28
N THR A 71 7.17 -2.73 21.60
CA THR A 71 7.16 -2.88 20.13
C THR A 71 7.69 -1.64 19.43
N GLU A 72 7.31 -0.46 19.89
CA GLU A 72 7.83 0.81 19.37
C GLU A 72 9.34 0.93 19.53
N GLU A 73 9.90 0.53 20.68
CA GLU A 73 11.35 0.51 20.88
C GLU A 73 12.07 -0.38 19.88
N LEU A 74 11.54 -1.59 19.62
CA LEU A 74 12.11 -2.51 18.62
C LEU A 74 12.03 -1.93 17.21
N VAL A 75 10.88 -1.40 16.82
CA VAL A 75 10.67 -0.76 15.51
C VAL A 75 11.63 0.41 15.35
N THR A 76 11.70 1.29 16.35
CA THR A 76 12.59 2.47 16.34
C THR A 76 14.05 2.08 16.17
N PHE A 77 14.49 1.03 16.88
CA PHE A 77 15.87 0.52 16.74
C PHE A 77 16.17 0.03 15.31
N GLU A 78 15.22 -0.70 14.70
CA GLU A 78 15.39 -1.17 13.32
C GLU A 78 15.37 0.00 12.32
N TYR A 79 14.55 1.03 12.54
CA TYR A 79 14.54 2.26 11.73
C TYR A 79 15.88 2.99 11.80
N ILE A 80 16.44 3.18 13.01
CA ILE A 80 17.75 3.82 13.19
C ILE A 80 18.83 3.01 12.46
N THR A 81 18.81 1.69 12.61
CA THR A 81 19.80 0.80 11.97
C THR A 81 19.71 0.87 10.45
N ALA A 82 18.49 0.80 9.90
CA ALA A 82 18.23 0.89 8.47
C ALA A 82 18.67 2.25 7.90
N LEU A 83 18.31 3.35 8.59
CA LEU A 83 18.69 4.71 8.20
C LEU A 83 20.20 4.92 8.22
N LYS A 84 20.91 4.50 9.27
CA LYS A 84 22.37 4.57 9.33
C LYS A 84 23.03 3.81 8.18
N ASN A 85 22.54 2.60 7.89
CA ASN A 85 23.03 1.80 6.77
C ASN A 85 22.71 2.41 5.40
N PHE A 86 21.55 3.05 5.25
CA PHE A 86 21.15 3.72 4.01
C PHE A 86 21.99 4.99 3.77
N LEU A 87 22.33 5.70 4.81
CA LEU A 87 23.00 7.00 4.76
C LEU A 87 24.53 6.93 4.89
N LYS A 88 25.12 5.76 5.14
CA LYS A 88 26.56 5.63 5.42
C LYS A 88 27.46 6.27 4.36
N ASP A 89 27.05 6.24 3.07
CA ASP A 89 27.80 6.78 1.94
C ASP A 89 27.34 8.19 1.55
N GLN A 90 26.55 8.86 2.40
CA GLN A 90 26.03 10.19 2.18
C GLN A 90 26.58 11.16 3.23
N SER A 91 26.92 12.38 2.80
CA SER A 91 27.17 13.45 3.77
C SER A 91 25.85 13.86 4.42
N LEU A 92 25.71 13.63 5.72
CA LEU A 92 24.50 13.99 6.48
C LEU A 92 24.20 15.48 6.41
N SER A 93 25.24 16.33 6.32
CA SER A 93 25.09 17.80 6.20
C SER A 93 24.34 18.23 4.94
N ASN A 94 24.26 17.39 3.92
CA ASN A 94 23.53 17.67 2.69
C ASN A 94 22.05 17.28 2.76
N ILE A 95 21.64 16.49 3.78
CA ILE A 95 20.26 16.04 3.96
C ILE A 95 19.47 17.11 4.71
N ASP A 96 18.40 17.58 4.11
CA ASP A 96 17.58 18.63 4.70
C ASP A 96 16.59 18.14 5.72
N LEU A 97 15.98 16.94 5.47
CA LEU A 97 15.00 16.36 6.37
C LEU A 97 14.80 14.86 6.14
N ILE A 98 14.26 14.21 7.16
CA ILE A 98 13.70 12.85 7.08
C ILE A 98 12.18 12.96 7.23
N ALA A 99 11.45 12.43 6.27
CA ALA A 99 10.00 12.25 6.30
C ALA A 99 9.71 10.82 6.81
N LEU A 100 9.23 10.72 8.06
CA LEU A 100 9.13 9.47 8.81
C LEU A 100 7.66 9.08 9.01
N HIS A 101 7.21 8.02 8.32
CA HIS A 101 5.83 7.55 8.46
C HIS A 101 5.62 6.69 9.72
N GLY A 102 6.59 5.84 10.05
CA GLY A 102 6.44 4.84 11.10
C GLY A 102 5.72 3.57 10.63
N GLN A 103 5.54 2.61 11.54
CA GLN A 103 4.82 1.36 11.30
C GLN A 103 3.37 1.47 11.77
N THR A 104 2.42 1.47 10.85
CA THR A 104 0.99 1.48 11.22
C THR A 104 0.61 0.16 11.90
N VAL A 105 0.06 0.27 13.10
CA VAL A 105 -0.48 -0.86 13.89
C VAL A 105 -1.98 -0.74 14.15
N PHE A 106 -2.51 0.48 14.06
CA PHE A 106 -3.93 0.75 14.22
C PHE A 106 -4.36 1.90 13.31
N HIS A 107 -5.56 1.80 12.73
CA HIS A 107 -6.13 2.85 11.90
C HIS A 107 -7.66 2.78 11.92
N ASP A 108 -8.28 3.77 12.56
CA ASP A 108 -9.73 3.93 12.67
C ASP A 108 -10.13 5.38 12.35
N PRO A 109 -10.39 5.68 11.08
CA PRO A 109 -10.75 7.04 10.68
C PRO A 109 -12.11 7.50 11.21
N ILE A 110 -13.01 6.59 11.56
CA ILE A 110 -14.33 6.94 12.13
C ILE A 110 -14.11 7.60 13.50
N ASN A 111 -13.27 7.02 14.33
CA ASN A 111 -12.89 7.54 15.64
C ASN A 111 -11.68 8.50 15.58
N LYS A 112 -11.28 8.93 14.38
CA LYS A 112 -10.16 9.86 14.14
C LYS A 112 -8.84 9.42 14.78
N SER A 113 -8.60 8.12 14.82
CA SER A 113 -7.45 7.52 15.50
C SER A 113 -6.59 6.71 14.55
N SER A 114 -5.30 6.91 14.62
CA SER A 114 -4.31 6.13 13.88
C SER A 114 -3.01 6.08 14.65
N ILE A 115 -2.39 4.90 14.74
CA ILE A 115 -1.14 4.70 15.49
C ILE A 115 -0.08 4.20 14.53
N GLN A 116 0.96 4.99 14.39
CA GLN A 116 2.19 4.65 13.67
C GLN A 116 3.33 4.60 14.69
N LEU A 117 3.86 3.40 14.93
CA LEU A 117 4.98 3.21 15.88
C LEU A 117 6.27 3.74 15.27
N CYS A 118 6.87 4.69 15.95
CA CYS A 118 8.25 5.13 15.77
C CYS A 118 8.56 6.29 16.71
N ASP A 119 9.59 6.17 17.53
CA ASP A 119 10.07 7.26 18.38
C ASP A 119 10.96 8.21 17.56
N GLU A 120 10.35 9.27 17.04
CA GLU A 120 11.03 10.27 16.21
C GLU A 120 12.11 11.04 16.99
N LEU A 121 11.97 11.20 18.31
CA LEU A 121 12.97 11.89 19.12
C LEU A 121 14.24 11.07 19.25
N LYS A 122 14.13 9.74 19.44
CA LYS A 122 15.29 8.84 19.43
C LYS A 122 15.99 8.81 18.08
N ILE A 123 15.22 8.82 16.97
CA ILE A 123 15.80 8.89 15.62
C ILE A 123 16.49 10.23 15.39
N LYS A 124 15.85 11.35 15.76
CA LYS A 124 16.43 12.69 15.67
C LYS A 124 17.74 12.80 16.45
N SER A 125 17.76 12.30 17.69
CA SER A 125 18.95 12.30 18.55
C SER A 125 20.10 11.48 17.95
N SER A 126 19.76 10.34 17.31
CA SER A 126 20.73 9.42 16.72
C SER A 126 21.35 9.92 15.40
N LEU A 127 20.58 10.65 14.58
CA LEU A 127 20.99 11.09 13.23
C LEU A 127 21.29 12.58 13.15
N LYS A 128 20.82 13.37 14.11
CA LYS A 128 20.95 14.84 14.18
C LYS A 128 20.41 15.56 12.93
N LEU A 129 19.32 15.00 12.35
CA LEU A 129 18.64 15.55 11.18
C LEU A 129 17.23 16.02 11.56
N PRO A 130 16.67 17.04 10.87
CA PRO A 130 15.27 17.41 11.03
C PRO A 130 14.35 16.25 10.63
N ILE A 131 13.29 16.02 11.43
CA ILE A 131 12.29 14.97 11.17
C ILE A 131 10.91 15.63 10.96
N VAL A 132 10.19 15.14 9.97
CA VAL A 132 8.77 15.39 9.75
C VAL A 132 8.05 14.07 9.88
N SER A 133 7.06 14.00 10.75
CA SER A 133 6.30 12.79 11.08
C SER A 133 4.80 13.09 11.20
N ASP A 134 4.01 12.09 11.59
CA ASP A 134 2.59 12.23 11.91
C ASP A 134 1.73 12.74 10.73
N PHE A 135 1.92 12.18 9.56
CA PHE A 135 1.25 12.62 8.33
C PHE A 135 -0.27 12.40 8.30
N ARG A 136 -0.81 11.56 9.20
CA ARG A 136 -2.22 11.15 9.16
C ARG A 136 -3.12 11.96 10.09
N GLN A 137 -2.59 12.40 11.22
CA GLN A 137 -3.40 12.96 12.31
C GLN A 137 -4.08 14.27 11.94
N LYS A 138 -3.40 15.14 11.17
CA LYS A 138 -4.00 16.41 10.73
C LYS A 138 -5.20 16.16 9.81
N ASP A 139 -5.10 15.24 8.87
CA ASP A 139 -6.20 14.90 7.96
C ASP A 139 -7.38 14.29 8.73
N LEU A 140 -7.10 13.36 9.66
CA LEU A 140 -8.11 12.76 10.53
C LEU A 140 -8.83 13.80 11.39
N SER A 141 -8.10 14.75 11.99
CA SER A 141 -8.68 15.80 12.82
C SER A 141 -9.65 16.69 12.04
N LEU A 142 -9.38 16.93 10.76
CA LEU A 142 -10.21 17.69 9.84
C LEU A 142 -11.37 16.88 9.23
N GLY A 143 -11.55 15.62 9.63
CA GLY A 143 -12.62 14.75 9.12
C GLY A 143 -12.25 13.96 7.86
N GLY A 144 -10.97 13.96 7.47
CA GLY A 144 -10.45 13.11 6.43
C GLY A 144 -10.25 11.67 6.89
N GLN A 145 -9.77 10.82 6.00
CA GLN A 145 -9.55 9.40 6.26
C GLN A 145 -8.12 9.09 6.72
N GLY A 146 -7.19 10.06 6.67
CA GLY A 146 -5.77 9.85 6.98
C GLY A 146 -5.05 8.89 6.02
N ALA A 147 -5.74 8.39 5.01
CA ALA A 147 -5.21 7.46 4.00
C ALA A 147 -6.05 7.54 2.71
N PRO A 148 -5.45 7.25 1.54
CA PRO A 148 -4.02 7.04 1.30
C PRO A 148 -3.20 8.35 1.29
N LEU A 149 -1.87 8.28 1.45
CA LEU A 149 -0.97 9.45 1.41
C LEU A 149 -0.41 9.74 0.00
N THR A 150 -0.50 8.79 -0.91
CA THR A 150 0.11 8.84 -2.25
C THR A 150 -0.60 9.70 -3.31
N PRO A 151 -1.86 10.13 -3.17
CA PRO A 151 -2.60 10.79 -4.26
C PRO A 151 -1.92 12.04 -4.82
N ILE A 152 -1.30 12.85 -3.97
CA ILE A 152 -0.55 14.07 -4.41
C ILE A 152 0.66 13.68 -5.25
N PHE A 153 1.35 12.59 -4.88
CA PHE A 153 2.46 12.05 -5.67
C PHE A 153 1.98 11.49 -7.01
N HIS A 154 0.83 10.83 -7.05
CA HIS A 154 0.22 10.34 -8.30
C HIS A 154 -0.13 11.49 -9.25
N GLN A 155 -0.60 12.63 -8.72
CA GLN A 155 -0.83 13.83 -9.52
C GLN A 155 0.49 14.34 -10.14
N LEU A 156 1.56 14.38 -9.36
CA LEU A 156 2.88 14.77 -9.85
C LEU A 156 3.40 13.79 -10.91
N LEU A 157 3.20 12.47 -10.71
CA LEU A 157 3.54 11.45 -11.71
C LEU A 157 2.76 11.65 -13.02
N THR A 158 1.47 11.94 -12.94
CA THR A 158 0.63 12.19 -14.11
C THR A 158 1.21 13.32 -14.96
N GLN A 159 1.62 14.42 -14.33
CA GLN A 159 2.26 15.55 -15.01
C GLN A 159 3.62 15.16 -15.60
N LYS A 160 4.47 14.49 -14.82
CA LYS A 160 5.81 14.07 -15.23
C LYS A 160 5.79 13.10 -16.41
N LEU A 161 4.86 12.15 -16.40
CA LEU A 161 4.68 11.16 -17.46
C LEU A 161 3.85 11.70 -18.65
N LYS A 162 3.39 12.95 -18.58
CA LYS A 162 2.54 13.60 -19.60
C LYS A 162 1.29 12.76 -19.93
N ILE A 163 0.70 12.13 -18.93
CA ILE A 163 -0.52 11.33 -19.09
C ILE A 163 -1.74 12.25 -19.02
N THR A 164 -2.62 12.12 -20.00
CA THR A 164 -3.87 12.88 -20.04
C THR A 164 -4.92 12.18 -19.16
N PRO A 165 -5.52 12.83 -18.15
CA PRO A 165 -6.63 12.28 -17.39
C PRO A 165 -7.87 11.96 -18.26
N PRO A 166 -8.77 11.07 -17.83
CA PRO A 166 -8.77 10.37 -16.55
C PRO A 166 -7.72 9.26 -16.46
N VAL A 167 -7.00 9.22 -15.33
CA VAL A 167 -5.97 8.21 -15.04
C VAL A 167 -6.17 7.61 -13.66
N CYS A 168 -5.95 6.31 -13.55
CA CYS A 168 -5.99 5.57 -12.31
C CYS A 168 -4.62 5.02 -11.95
N PHE A 169 -4.23 5.20 -10.70
CA PHE A 169 -3.11 4.51 -10.06
C PHE A 169 -3.67 3.51 -9.07
N VAL A 170 -3.25 2.27 -9.17
CA VAL A 170 -3.71 1.18 -8.30
C VAL A 170 -2.52 0.55 -7.60
N ASN A 171 -2.61 0.45 -6.28
CA ASN A 171 -1.70 -0.38 -5.50
C ASN A 171 -2.42 -1.69 -5.12
N ILE A 172 -1.89 -2.83 -5.56
CA ILE A 172 -2.40 -4.15 -5.21
C ILE A 172 -1.54 -4.72 -4.09
N GLY A 173 -1.85 -4.34 -2.85
CA GLY A 173 -1.31 -4.92 -1.63
C GLY A 173 -2.18 -6.06 -1.10
N GLY A 174 -2.27 -6.22 0.21
CA GLY A 174 -3.26 -7.11 0.85
C GLY A 174 -4.69 -6.67 0.52
N ILE A 175 -4.96 -5.38 0.68
CA ILE A 175 -6.11 -4.67 0.13
C ILE A 175 -5.66 -3.91 -1.11
N SER A 176 -6.52 -3.78 -2.10
CA SER A 176 -6.27 -2.98 -3.28
C SER A 176 -6.89 -1.60 -3.12
N ASN A 177 -6.12 -0.55 -3.39
CA ASN A 177 -6.60 0.82 -3.38
C ASN A 177 -6.33 1.52 -4.73
N ILE A 178 -7.13 2.54 -5.00
CA ILE A 178 -7.07 3.31 -6.24
C ILE A 178 -6.94 4.79 -5.94
N THR A 179 -6.12 5.48 -6.69
CA THR A 179 -6.16 6.93 -6.87
C THR A 179 -6.67 7.22 -8.27
N VAL A 180 -7.71 8.00 -8.37
CA VAL A 180 -8.26 8.47 -9.64
C VAL A 180 -8.01 9.96 -9.76
N ILE A 181 -7.44 10.38 -10.88
CA ILE A 181 -7.38 11.78 -11.29
C ILE A 181 -8.32 11.89 -12.49
N ASP A 182 -9.44 12.56 -12.30
CA ASP A 182 -10.46 12.67 -13.35
C ASP A 182 -10.10 13.75 -14.39
N ASP A 183 -10.95 13.92 -15.39
CA ASP A 183 -10.77 14.89 -16.48
C ASP A 183 -10.81 16.35 -16.00
N GLN A 184 -11.46 16.63 -14.88
CA GLN A 184 -11.49 17.93 -14.20
C GLN A 184 -10.31 18.12 -13.23
N LYS A 185 -9.42 17.12 -13.14
CA LYS A 185 -8.26 17.06 -12.22
C LYS A 185 -8.64 16.94 -10.73
N TYR A 186 -9.88 16.56 -10.41
CA TYR A 186 -10.20 16.14 -9.06
C TYR A 186 -9.54 14.80 -8.73
N ILE A 187 -9.14 14.65 -7.47
CA ILE A 187 -8.45 13.46 -6.98
C ILE A 187 -9.40 12.70 -6.06
N TYR A 188 -9.61 11.43 -6.35
CA TYR A 188 -10.32 10.49 -5.51
C TYR A 188 -9.38 9.38 -5.11
N ALA A 189 -9.43 8.94 -3.85
CA ALA A 189 -8.61 7.83 -3.40
C ALA A 189 -9.35 7.01 -2.34
N TYR A 190 -9.42 5.67 -2.54
CA TYR A 190 -10.14 4.75 -1.67
C TYR A 190 -9.80 3.29 -2.02
N ASP A 191 -10.24 2.35 -1.16
CA ASP A 191 -10.05 0.93 -1.41
C ASP A 191 -11.04 0.42 -2.46
N THR A 192 -10.55 -0.38 -3.42
CA THR A 192 -11.38 -0.98 -4.46
C THR A 192 -12.01 -2.29 -4.00
N GLY A 193 -11.30 -3.06 -3.19
CA GLY A 193 -11.68 -4.39 -2.75
C GLY A 193 -10.48 -5.16 -2.19
N PRO A 194 -10.59 -6.48 -2.01
CA PRO A 194 -9.45 -7.29 -1.63
C PRO A 194 -8.38 -7.24 -2.72
N GLY A 195 -7.13 -7.08 -2.29
CA GLY A 195 -5.96 -7.29 -3.13
C GLY A 195 -5.54 -8.76 -3.09
N MET A 196 -4.34 -9.03 -2.58
CA MET A 196 -3.82 -10.40 -2.49
C MET A 196 -4.19 -11.12 -1.20
N CYS A 197 -4.72 -10.44 -0.17
CA CYS A 197 -4.93 -11.04 1.15
C CYS A 197 -5.76 -12.32 1.13
N LEU A 198 -6.84 -12.38 0.34
CA LEU A 198 -7.68 -13.60 0.25
C LEU A 198 -6.94 -14.74 -0.42
N LEU A 199 -6.20 -14.47 -1.50
CA LEU A 199 -5.41 -15.48 -2.19
C LEU A 199 -4.30 -16.01 -1.28
N ASP A 200 -3.58 -15.13 -0.60
CA ASP A 200 -2.50 -15.50 0.30
C ASP A 200 -3.01 -16.32 1.48
N GLN A 201 -4.12 -15.91 2.11
CA GLN A 201 -4.78 -16.69 3.16
C GLN A 201 -5.20 -18.09 2.65
N TYR A 202 -5.75 -18.18 1.43
CA TYR A 202 -6.14 -19.44 0.83
C TYR A 202 -4.93 -20.34 0.54
N MET A 203 -3.82 -19.76 0.03
CA MET A 203 -2.56 -20.47 -0.20
C MET A 203 -1.97 -21.04 1.09
N VAL A 204 -1.93 -20.22 2.16
CA VAL A 204 -1.47 -20.67 3.49
C VAL A 204 -2.35 -21.81 4.02
N LEU A 205 -3.68 -21.65 3.95
CA LEU A 205 -4.64 -22.63 4.45
C LEU A 205 -4.50 -23.98 3.73
N LYS A 206 -4.41 -23.98 2.39
CA LYS A 206 -4.46 -25.20 1.57
C LYS A 206 -3.10 -25.83 1.30
N LYS A 207 -2.04 -25.05 1.21
CA LYS A 207 -0.70 -25.51 0.76
C LYS A 207 0.44 -25.15 1.70
N LYS A 208 0.21 -24.38 2.77
CA LYS A 208 1.25 -23.85 3.66
C LYS A 208 2.30 -22.99 2.92
N ILE A 209 1.87 -22.33 1.84
CA ILE A 209 2.70 -21.43 1.02
C ILE A 209 2.15 -20.01 1.19
N ASN A 210 3.02 -19.02 1.32
CA ASN A 210 2.61 -17.67 1.68
C ASN A 210 1.84 -16.93 0.57
N PHE A 211 2.07 -17.24 -0.72
CA PHE A 211 1.41 -16.58 -1.86
C PHE A 211 1.50 -17.40 -3.15
N ASP A 212 0.64 -17.12 -4.13
CA ASP A 212 0.65 -17.72 -5.47
C ASP A 212 1.70 -17.01 -6.36
N LYS A 213 2.93 -17.49 -6.33
CA LYS A 213 4.07 -16.87 -7.05
C LYS A 213 3.79 -16.75 -8.55
N GLY A 214 3.69 -15.49 -9.02
CA GLY A 214 3.43 -15.17 -10.43
C GLY A 214 2.05 -15.60 -10.93
N GLY A 215 1.10 -15.96 -10.05
CA GLY A 215 -0.22 -16.45 -10.43
C GLY A 215 -0.22 -17.87 -10.98
N LYS A 216 0.79 -18.69 -10.65
CA LYS A 216 1.00 -20.03 -11.23
C LYS A 216 -0.20 -20.97 -11.04
N HIS A 217 -0.83 -20.93 -9.88
CA HIS A 217 -2.01 -21.76 -9.58
C HIS A 217 -3.27 -21.15 -10.19
N SER A 218 -3.42 -19.83 -10.09
CA SER A 218 -4.54 -19.11 -10.70
C SER A 218 -4.60 -19.30 -12.22
N LEU A 219 -3.46 -19.32 -12.92
CA LEU A 219 -3.37 -19.58 -14.36
C LEU A 219 -3.85 -20.97 -14.79
N LYS A 220 -3.87 -21.96 -13.87
CA LYS A 220 -4.29 -23.34 -14.14
C LYS A 220 -5.75 -23.58 -13.84
N GLY A 221 -6.42 -22.64 -13.21
CA GLY A 221 -7.80 -22.77 -12.79
C GLY A 221 -8.80 -22.09 -13.72
N THR A 222 -10.05 -22.44 -13.56
CA THR A 222 -11.20 -21.83 -14.24
C THR A 222 -11.99 -20.97 -13.25
N VAL A 223 -12.35 -19.76 -13.65
CA VAL A 223 -13.13 -18.84 -12.82
C VAL A 223 -14.55 -19.34 -12.63
N ASN A 224 -15.00 -19.47 -11.39
CA ASN A 224 -16.40 -19.74 -11.10
C ASN A 224 -17.23 -18.46 -11.16
N SER A 225 -17.92 -18.28 -12.29
CA SER A 225 -18.71 -17.07 -12.58
C SER A 225 -19.86 -16.82 -11.62
N LYS A 226 -20.47 -17.89 -11.03
CA LYS A 226 -21.57 -17.76 -10.06
C LYS A 226 -21.06 -17.15 -8.75
N ILE A 227 -19.94 -17.65 -8.24
CA ILE A 227 -19.32 -17.14 -7.02
C ILE A 227 -18.85 -15.69 -7.26
N LEU A 228 -18.17 -15.43 -8.36
CA LEU A 228 -17.68 -14.09 -8.69
C LEU A 228 -18.84 -13.08 -8.77
N LYS A 229 -19.92 -13.39 -9.48
CA LYS A 229 -21.12 -12.55 -9.54
C LYS A 229 -21.69 -12.26 -8.16
N LYS A 230 -21.84 -13.30 -7.32
CA LYS A 230 -22.35 -13.13 -5.95
C LYS A 230 -21.47 -12.19 -5.13
N LEU A 231 -20.14 -12.34 -5.19
CA LEU A 231 -19.21 -11.47 -4.46
C LEU A 231 -19.28 -10.01 -4.95
N MET A 232 -19.42 -9.79 -6.26
CA MET A 232 -19.53 -8.47 -6.86
C MET A 232 -20.83 -7.73 -6.53
N THR A 233 -21.85 -8.38 -5.96
CA THR A 233 -23.09 -7.76 -5.47
C THR A 233 -23.03 -7.36 -3.99
N ASP A 234 -21.90 -7.57 -3.33
CA ASP A 234 -21.77 -7.18 -1.91
C ASP A 234 -22.01 -5.69 -1.71
N LYS A 235 -22.63 -5.36 -0.55
CA LYS A 235 -22.98 -3.98 -0.15
C LYS A 235 -21.78 -3.02 -0.14
N TYR A 236 -20.57 -3.53 0.08
CA TYR A 236 -19.35 -2.75 0.01
C TYR A 236 -19.20 -2.03 -1.35
N PHE A 237 -19.56 -2.70 -2.44
CA PHE A 237 -19.44 -2.16 -3.80
C PHE A 237 -20.58 -1.19 -4.20
N LEU A 238 -21.59 -1.02 -3.36
CA LEU A 238 -22.63 0.00 -3.55
C LEU A 238 -22.13 1.39 -3.17
N LYS A 239 -21.17 1.49 -2.26
CA LYS A 239 -20.53 2.76 -1.88
C LYS A 239 -19.71 3.29 -3.05
N LYS A 240 -19.96 4.55 -3.40
CA LYS A 240 -19.35 5.16 -4.60
C LYS A 240 -17.97 5.79 -4.35
N LYS A 241 -17.69 6.29 -3.15
CA LYS A 241 -16.45 7.01 -2.79
C LYS A 241 -16.18 6.82 -1.28
N ASN A 242 -15.01 7.23 -0.81
CA ASN A 242 -14.63 7.30 0.61
C ASN A 242 -14.90 5.97 1.34
N LYS A 243 -14.43 4.88 0.79
CA LYS A 243 -14.59 3.54 1.35
C LYS A 243 -13.23 2.94 1.68
N SER A 244 -13.12 2.40 2.86
CA SER A 244 -12.01 1.57 3.31
C SER A 244 -12.49 0.13 3.52
N LEU A 245 -11.60 -0.82 3.45
CA LEU A 245 -11.89 -2.23 3.57
C LEU A 245 -10.99 -2.87 4.63
N ASP A 246 -11.60 -3.54 5.61
CA ASP A 246 -10.85 -4.44 6.49
C ASP A 246 -10.41 -5.69 5.74
N ARG A 247 -9.19 -6.16 6.00
CA ARG A 247 -8.61 -7.33 5.33
C ARG A 247 -9.39 -8.64 5.54
N ASN A 248 -10.18 -8.72 6.62
CA ASN A 248 -10.98 -9.88 7.01
C ASN A 248 -12.46 -9.74 6.62
N TYR A 249 -12.85 -8.67 5.94
CA TYR A 249 -14.24 -8.42 5.54
C TYR A 249 -14.80 -9.53 4.64
N PHE A 250 -14.04 -9.98 3.66
CA PHE A 250 -14.40 -11.11 2.82
C PHE A 250 -13.80 -12.39 3.37
N SER A 251 -14.62 -13.46 3.47
CA SER A 251 -14.17 -14.75 3.98
C SER A 251 -13.86 -15.74 2.85
N LEU A 252 -13.07 -16.76 3.17
CA LEU A 252 -12.72 -17.84 2.26
C LEU A 252 -13.87 -18.85 2.03
N ASN A 253 -14.95 -18.78 2.80
CA ASN A 253 -16.03 -19.78 2.79
C ASN A 253 -16.60 -20.06 1.40
N SER A 254 -16.76 -19.02 0.57
CA SER A 254 -17.28 -19.14 -0.79
C SER A 254 -16.40 -19.98 -1.72
N PHE A 255 -15.11 -20.11 -1.41
CA PHE A 255 -14.12 -20.80 -2.26
C PHE A 255 -13.81 -22.22 -1.80
N MET A 256 -14.23 -22.59 -0.59
CA MET A 256 -13.83 -23.87 0.04
C MET A 256 -14.31 -25.12 -0.69
N LYS A 257 -15.41 -25.01 -1.47
CA LYS A 257 -16.00 -26.12 -2.24
C LYS A 257 -15.42 -26.24 -3.66
N LEU A 258 -14.59 -25.28 -4.09
CA LEU A 258 -13.91 -25.35 -5.39
C LEU A 258 -12.66 -26.23 -5.31
N ASN A 259 -12.25 -26.78 -6.45
CA ASN A 259 -10.90 -27.34 -6.52
C ASN A 259 -9.87 -26.22 -6.31
N PHE A 260 -8.64 -26.60 -5.96
CA PHE A 260 -7.62 -25.66 -5.52
C PHE A 260 -7.29 -24.56 -6.56
N ASN A 261 -7.10 -24.95 -7.82
CA ASN A 261 -6.73 -23.99 -8.87
C ASN A 261 -7.92 -23.09 -9.26
N ASP A 262 -9.14 -23.60 -9.31
CA ASP A 262 -10.33 -22.80 -9.61
C ASP A 262 -10.63 -21.79 -8.50
N ALA A 263 -10.38 -22.18 -7.24
CA ALA A 263 -10.46 -21.23 -6.14
C ALA A 263 -9.43 -20.10 -6.30
N CYS A 264 -8.17 -20.43 -6.60
CA CYS A 264 -7.12 -19.42 -6.85
C CYS A 264 -7.50 -18.50 -8.03
N ALA A 265 -8.00 -19.07 -9.13
CA ALA A 265 -8.44 -18.31 -10.30
C ALA A 265 -9.62 -17.37 -9.97
N THR A 266 -10.62 -17.88 -9.20
CA THR A 266 -11.80 -17.10 -8.84
C THR A 266 -11.48 -15.98 -7.86
N ILE A 267 -10.60 -16.21 -6.88
CA ILE A 267 -10.13 -15.17 -5.96
C ILE A 267 -9.36 -14.08 -6.73
N SER A 268 -8.45 -14.48 -7.62
CA SER A 268 -7.68 -13.53 -8.44
C SER A 268 -8.58 -12.73 -9.38
N ALA A 269 -9.60 -13.36 -9.96
CA ALA A 269 -10.60 -12.68 -10.77
C ALA A 269 -11.42 -11.68 -9.95
N PHE A 270 -11.76 -11.99 -8.71
CA PHE A 270 -12.44 -11.07 -7.83
C PHE A 270 -11.61 -9.81 -7.59
N THR A 271 -10.32 -9.93 -7.29
CA THR A 271 -9.41 -8.78 -7.19
C THR A 271 -9.38 -7.95 -8.48
N ALA A 272 -9.17 -8.59 -9.64
CA ALA A 272 -9.10 -7.89 -10.92
C ALA A 272 -10.41 -7.14 -11.24
N HIS A 273 -11.58 -7.77 -11.03
CA HIS A 273 -12.88 -7.19 -11.33
C HIS A 273 -13.23 -5.99 -10.44
N THR A 274 -12.87 -6.02 -9.15
CA THR A 274 -13.10 -4.89 -8.24
C THR A 274 -12.32 -3.66 -8.67
N ILE A 275 -11.08 -3.84 -9.11
CA ILE A 275 -10.22 -2.76 -9.63
C ILE A 275 -10.79 -2.19 -10.94
N ILE A 276 -11.06 -3.07 -11.91
CA ILE A 276 -11.53 -2.64 -13.24
C ILE A 276 -12.91 -1.99 -13.17
N LYS A 277 -13.80 -2.46 -12.31
CA LYS A 277 -15.09 -1.80 -12.05
C LYS A 277 -14.91 -0.32 -11.70
N GLU A 278 -13.96 0.00 -10.80
CA GLU A 278 -13.73 1.38 -10.40
C GLU A 278 -13.02 2.17 -11.52
N ALA A 279 -12.02 1.62 -12.19
CA ALA A 279 -11.35 2.29 -13.30
C ALA A 279 -12.31 2.62 -14.46
N ASN A 280 -13.16 1.68 -14.84
CA ASN A 280 -14.15 1.88 -15.90
C ASN A 280 -15.25 2.87 -15.50
N ARG A 281 -15.60 2.97 -14.22
CA ARG A 281 -16.58 3.92 -13.70
C ARG A 281 -16.16 5.38 -13.94
N PHE A 282 -14.86 5.67 -13.92
CA PHE A 282 -14.31 6.99 -14.21
C PHE A 282 -13.89 7.15 -15.69
N ASN A 283 -14.23 6.19 -16.54
CA ASN A 283 -13.81 6.18 -17.95
C ASN A 283 -12.29 6.37 -18.08
N ALA A 284 -11.51 5.75 -17.17
CA ALA A 284 -10.07 5.91 -17.14
C ALA A 284 -9.45 5.48 -18.48
N LYS A 285 -8.59 6.34 -19.02
CA LYS A 285 -7.83 6.05 -20.25
C LYS A 285 -6.54 5.29 -19.95
N TYR A 286 -6.03 5.47 -18.73
CA TYR A 286 -4.78 4.85 -18.27
C TYR A 286 -4.98 4.23 -16.89
N LEU A 287 -4.42 3.05 -16.70
CA LEU A 287 -4.38 2.33 -15.43
C LEU A 287 -2.94 1.93 -15.15
N ILE A 288 -2.36 2.51 -14.09
CA ILE A 288 -1.00 2.23 -13.66
C ILE A 288 -1.08 1.38 -12.40
N VAL A 289 -0.48 0.18 -12.45
CA VAL A 289 -0.59 -0.83 -11.38
C VAL A 289 0.74 -1.00 -10.68
N SER A 290 0.72 -0.93 -9.35
CA SER A 290 1.86 -1.12 -8.45
C SER A 290 1.54 -2.12 -7.34
N GLY A 291 2.48 -2.32 -6.42
CA GLY A 291 2.38 -3.24 -5.28
C GLY A 291 2.67 -4.69 -5.64
N GLY A 292 2.79 -5.54 -4.63
CA GLY A 292 3.15 -6.95 -4.80
C GLY A 292 2.23 -7.74 -5.74
N GLY A 293 0.94 -7.39 -5.78
CA GLY A 293 -0.04 -8.02 -6.67
C GLY A 293 0.19 -7.72 -8.17
N SER A 294 0.92 -6.66 -8.52
CA SER A 294 1.30 -6.39 -9.92
C SER A 294 2.22 -7.48 -10.50
N LYS A 295 2.88 -8.26 -9.64
CA LYS A 295 3.72 -9.41 -10.01
C LYS A 295 2.90 -10.69 -10.28
N ASN A 296 1.59 -10.69 -9.99
CA ASN A 296 0.69 -11.80 -10.32
C ASN A 296 0.22 -11.70 -11.78
N LYS A 297 0.83 -12.47 -12.65
CA LYS A 297 0.59 -12.45 -14.10
C LYS A 297 -0.88 -12.74 -14.46
N TYR A 298 -1.58 -13.54 -13.67
CA TYR A 298 -2.97 -13.88 -13.94
C TYR A 298 -3.91 -12.69 -13.65
N VAL A 299 -3.71 -12.00 -12.53
CA VAL A 299 -4.46 -10.78 -12.21
C VAL A 299 -4.24 -9.72 -13.29
N ILE A 300 -2.97 -9.47 -13.67
CA ILE A 300 -2.65 -8.49 -14.73
C ILE A 300 -3.29 -8.86 -16.07
N LYS A 301 -3.23 -10.15 -16.45
CA LYS A 301 -3.88 -10.66 -17.68
C LYS A 301 -5.38 -10.36 -17.67
N LEU A 302 -6.10 -10.73 -16.61
CA LEU A 302 -7.54 -10.48 -16.49
C LEU A 302 -7.88 -8.98 -16.56
N MET A 303 -7.04 -8.14 -15.92
CA MET A 303 -7.22 -6.70 -15.97
C MET A 303 -7.01 -6.16 -17.40
N GLN A 304 -5.99 -6.65 -18.12
CA GLN A 304 -5.74 -6.25 -19.52
C GLN A 304 -6.88 -6.65 -20.47
N GLU A 305 -7.48 -7.82 -20.26
CA GLU A 305 -8.59 -8.34 -21.08
C GLU A 305 -9.90 -7.57 -20.84
N THR A 306 -10.07 -6.95 -19.68
CA THR A 306 -11.34 -6.32 -19.29
C THR A 306 -11.28 -4.79 -19.19
N PHE A 307 -10.10 -4.22 -19.12
CA PHE A 307 -9.92 -2.76 -19.09
C PHE A 307 -10.01 -2.17 -20.50
N ARG A 308 -10.77 -1.09 -20.64
CA ARG A 308 -11.00 -0.43 -21.93
C ARG A 308 -9.89 0.55 -22.35
N GLY A 309 -8.98 0.87 -21.44
CA GLY A 309 -7.88 1.81 -21.65
C GLY A 309 -6.52 1.11 -21.73
N LYS A 310 -5.45 1.89 -21.59
CA LYS A 310 -4.07 1.40 -21.55
C LYS A 310 -3.67 1.03 -20.14
N LEU A 311 -3.31 -0.24 -19.89
CA LEU A 311 -2.76 -0.72 -18.63
C LEU A 311 -1.24 -0.81 -18.71
N SER A 312 -0.56 -0.31 -17.69
CA SER A 312 0.88 -0.46 -17.50
C SER A 312 1.17 -0.79 -16.04
N THR A 313 2.21 -1.58 -15.77
CA THR A 313 2.73 -1.70 -14.41
C THR A 313 3.72 -0.56 -14.13
N ALA A 314 3.89 -0.22 -12.87
CA ALA A 314 4.85 0.81 -12.44
C ALA A 314 6.28 0.47 -12.93
N ASP A 315 6.66 -0.80 -12.89
CA ASP A 315 7.98 -1.28 -13.38
C ASP A 315 8.19 -0.97 -14.88
N HIS A 316 7.17 -1.15 -15.72
CA HIS A 316 7.25 -0.81 -17.15
C HIS A 316 7.41 0.70 -17.41
N LEU A 317 7.06 1.53 -16.44
CA LEU A 317 7.22 2.98 -16.50
C LEU A 317 8.51 3.46 -15.81
N ASN A 318 9.41 2.54 -15.43
CA ASN A 318 10.61 2.80 -14.63
C ASN A 318 10.27 3.51 -13.30
N LEU A 319 9.09 3.26 -12.77
CA LEU A 319 8.68 3.61 -11.43
C LEU A 319 8.86 2.36 -10.56
N ASN A 320 9.45 2.52 -9.38
CA ASN A 320 9.51 1.41 -8.44
C ASN A 320 8.08 0.96 -8.09
N SER A 321 7.79 -0.34 -8.21
CA SER A 321 6.45 -0.88 -7.93
C SER A 321 6.21 -1.19 -6.45
N ASP A 322 7.28 -1.20 -5.66
CA ASP A 322 7.25 -1.46 -4.21
C ASP A 322 7.26 -0.15 -3.42
#